data_7fbafc0ccc9ae59254a53106d7e8fefb
#
_entry.id   7fbafc0ccc9ae59254a53106d7e8fefb
#
_cell.length_a   1.000
_cell.length_b   1.000
_cell.length_c   1.000
_cell.angle_alpha   90.00
_cell.angle_beta   90.00
_cell.angle_gamma   90.00
#
_symmetry.space_group_name_H-M   'P 1'
#
loop_
_entity.id
_entity.type
_entity.pdbx_description
1 polymer ?
#
loop_
_entity_poly.entity_id
_entity_poly.type
_entity_poly.pdbx_seq_one_letter_code
_entity_poly.pdbx_strand_id
1 'polypeptide(L)'
;MRVFVTGATGFIGSAVVAELINAGHQVLGMARSDEGARALMAAGAEVHRGDLEDPESLRRGAAEVDGVIHLAFDHNFSNFAANCEKDTRAVKALGAALDGSNRPLVITSGTGMGSAAPGQLATEDVFNANNPNPRSASEVAGAAISAAGVNVSVVRLPQVHNTVKQGLVTPLIELTRQKGVSAYVGDGSNRWPAAHVLDVARLYRLVLEKQEAGSRYHAVAEEGVPAREIAEAIARGLKVPVVALSEDEVAAHFGWLSTFAGLDLSASSVQTRKRLEWRPTGPGLIADLEQMHWANA
;
A
#
# COMPACT_ATOMS: atom_id res chain seq x y z
N MET A 1 2.12 -21.36 9.40
CA MET A 1 0.91 -20.67 9.88
C MET A 1 -0.16 -20.78 8.79
N ARG A 2 -1.43 -20.83 9.20
CA ARG A 2 -2.58 -20.57 8.29
C ARG A 2 -2.94 -19.10 8.37
N VAL A 3 -2.90 -18.38 7.25
CA VAL A 3 -2.97 -16.91 7.22
C VAL A 3 -4.17 -16.46 6.41
N PHE A 4 -5.06 -15.66 7.01
CA PHE A 4 -6.15 -15.01 6.29
C PHE A 4 -5.65 -13.73 5.62
N VAL A 5 -5.80 -13.64 4.32
CA VAL A 5 -5.37 -12.47 3.53
C VAL A 5 -6.59 -11.81 2.88
N THR A 6 -6.93 -10.60 3.30
CA THR A 6 -7.91 -9.78 2.57
C THR A 6 -7.24 -9.03 1.44
N GLY A 7 -7.97 -8.71 0.37
CA GLY A 7 -7.35 -8.11 -0.81
C GLY A 7 -6.38 -9.05 -1.55
N ALA A 8 -6.47 -10.35 -1.30
CA ALA A 8 -5.59 -11.40 -1.80
C ALA A 8 -5.49 -11.48 -3.34
N THR A 9 -6.50 -11.02 -4.06
CA THR A 9 -6.55 -10.97 -5.53
C THR A 9 -6.06 -9.66 -6.12
N GLY A 10 -5.71 -8.68 -5.27
CA GLY A 10 -5.20 -7.37 -5.70
C GLY A 10 -3.72 -7.41 -6.09
N PHE A 11 -3.21 -6.29 -6.60
CA PHE A 11 -1.82 -6.16 -7.06
C PHE A 11 -0.79 -6.58 -5.99
N ILE A 12 -0.86 -6.01 -4.79
CA ILE A 12 0.04 -6.37 -3.69
C ILE A 12 -0.37 -7.71 -3.09
N GLY A 13 -1.67 -7.96 -2.95
CA GLY A 13 -2.19 -9.16 -2.30
C GLY A 13 -1.79 -10.45 -3.01
N SER A 14 -1.79 -10.48 -4.35
CA SER A 14 -1.36 -11.66 -5.11
C SER A 14 0.12 -11.98 -4.90
N ALA A 15 0.98 -10.96 -4.79
CA ALA A 15 2.38 -11.14 -4.47
C ALA A 15 2.59 -11.63 -3.02
N VAL A 16 1.81 -11.10 -2.07
CA VAL A 16 1.84 -11.56 -0.66
C VAL A 16 1.37 -13.00 -0.55
N VAL A 17 0.31 -13.39 -1.25
CA VAL A 17 -0.16 -14.80 -1.29
C VAL A 17 0.96 -15.73 -1.80
N ALA A 18 1.60 -15.37 -2.91
CA ALA A 18 2.69 -16.17 -3.47
C ALA A 18 3.90 -16.25 -2.51
N GLU A 19 4.29 -15.14 -1.89
CA GLU A 19 5.40 -15.09 -0.92
C GLU A 19 5.12 -15.99 0.30
N LEU A 20 3.89 -15.92 0.86
CA LEU A 20 3.50 -16.73 2.00
C LEU A 20 3.52 -18.23 1.68
N ILE A 21 2.97 -18.63 0.53
CA ILE A 21 2.96 -20.03 0.08
C ILE A 21 4.38 -20.54 -0.13
N ASN A 22 5.24 -19.74 -0.79
CA ASN A 22 6.65 -20.10 -1.03
C ASN A 22 7.44 -20.22 0.28
N ALA A 23 7.05 -19.50 1.33
CA ALA A 23 7.63 -19.63 2.67
C ALA A 23 7.02 -20.77 3.50
N GLY A 24 6.13 -21.59 2.95
CA GLY A 24 5.52 -22.74 3.61
C GLY A 24 4.31 -22.43 4.49
N HIS A 25 3.72 -21.24 4.37
CA HIS A 25 2.45 -20.91 5.02
C HIS A 25 1.26 -21.42 4.19
N GLN A 26 0.16 -21.74 4.86
CA GLN A 26 -1.14 -21.97 4.24
C GLN A 26 -1.87 -20.62 4.13
N VAL A 27 -2.48 -20.33 3.01
CA VAL A 27 -3.19 -19.07 2.78
C VAL A 27 -4.67 -19.30 2.59
N LEU A 28 -5.50 -18.61 3.38
CA LEU A 28 -6.92 -18.44 3.17
C LEU A 28 -7.15 -17.05 2.55
N GLY A 29 -7.30 -17.00 1.23
CA GLY A 29 -7.46 -15.74 0.51
C GLY A 29 -8.92 -15.30 0.40
N MET A 30 -9.22 -14.03 0.72
CA MET A 30 -10.56 -13.49 0.52
C MET A 30 -10.81 -13.12 -0.95
N ALA A 31 -11.91 -13.62 -1.53
CA ALA A 31 -12.36 -13.29 -2.87
C ALA A 31 -13.84 -12.94 -2.91
N ARG A 32 -14.20 -11.87 -3.66
CA ARG A 32 -15.58 -11.45 -3.92
C ARG A 32 -16.18 -12.14 -5.13
N SER A 33 -15.38 -12.33 -6.18
CA SER A 33 -15.81 -12.88 -7.47
C SER A 33 -15.34 -14.31 -7.69
N ASP A 34 -16.00 -15.01 -8.64
CA ASP A 34 -15.58 -16.35 -9.06
C ASP A 34 -14.23 -16.34 -9.77
N GLU A 35 -13.93 -15.27 -10.49
CA GLU A 35 -12.61 -15.08 -11.12
C GLU A 35 -11.51 -14.99 -10.07
N GLY A 36 -11.69 -14.15 -9.05
CA GLY A 36 -10.75 -14.05 -7.93
C GLY A 36 -10.58 -15.36 -7.18
N ALA A 37 -11.66 -16.12 -6.97
CA ALA A 37 -11.60 -17.44 -6.37
C ALA A 37 -10.77 -18.42 -7.19
N ARG A 38 -10.98 -18.46 -8.52
CA ARG A 38 -10.18 -19.31 -9.42
C ARG A 38 -8.70 -18.91 -9.40
N ALA A 39 -8.40 -17.60 -9.39
CA ALA A 39 -7.03 -17.12 -9.32
C ALA A 39 -6.32 -17.56 -8.02
N LEU A 40 -7.01 -17.49 -6.88
CA LEU A 40 -6.47 -17.94 -5.59
C LEU A 40 -6.22 -19.46 -5.58
N MET A 41 -7.17 -20.26 -6.07
CA MET A 41 -6.99 -21.71 -6.18
C MET A 41 -5.83 -22.07 -7.11
N ALA A 42 -5.68 -21.37 -8.22
CA ALA A 42 -4.55 -21.57 -9.14
C ALA A 42 -3.20 -21.20 -8.50
N ALA A 43 -3.17 -20.25 -7.58
CA ALA A 43 -2.00 -19.89 -6.81
C ALA A 43 -1.71 -20.85 -5.64
N GLY A 44 -2.57 -21.85 -5.39
CA GLY A 44 -2.43 -22.80 -4.28
C GLY A 44 -3.01 -22.33 -2.95
N ALA A 45 -3.83 -21.27 -2.94
CA ALA A 45 -4.51 -20.77 -1.76
C ALA A 45 -5.91 -21.38 -1.60
N GLU A 46 -6.36 -21.50 -0.35
CA GLU A 46 -7.76 -21.72 -0.02
C GLU A 46 -8.58 -20.44 -0.24
N VAL A 47 -9.87 -20.59 -0.54
CA VAL A 47 -10.76 -19.47 -0.84
C VAL A 47 -11.75 -19.23 0.30
N HIS A 48 -11.78 -18.00 0.80
CA HIS A 48 -12.84 -17.49 1.65
C HIS A 48 -13.70 -16.48 0.87
N ARG A 49 -15.02 -16.75 0.79
CA ARG A 49 -15.97 -15.81 0.18
C ARG A 49 -16.34 -14.72 1.17
N GLY A 50 -16.03 -13.47 0.83
CA GLY A 50 -16.26 -12.34 1.71
C GLY A 50 -16.11 -11.00 1.00
N ASP A 51 -16.55 -9.94 1.67
CA ASP A 51 -16.48 -8.56 1.22
C ASP A 51 -16.11 -7.62 2.38
N LEU A 52 -15.46 -6.49 2.08
CA LEU A 52 -15.16 -5.43 3.07
C LEU A 52 -16.43 -4.81 3.68
N GLU A 53 -17.54 -4.87 2.96
CA GLU A 53 -18.84 -4.35 3.42
C GLU A 53 -19.63 -5.35 4.28
N ASP A 54 -19.15 -6.60 4.37
CA ASP A 54 -19.67 -7.63 5.27
C ASP A 54 -18.69 -7.94 6.41
N PRO A 55 -18.79 -7.24 7.56
CA PRO A 55 -17.93 -7.47 8.74
C PRO A 55 -17.99 -8.91 9.26
N GLU A 56 -19.13 -9.59 9.10
CA GLU A 56 -19.25 -10.99 9.53
C GLU A 56 -18.44 -11.93 8.63
N SER A 57 -18.33 -11.65 7.32
CA SER A 57 -17.44 -12.41 6.45
C SER A 57 -15.99 -12.28 6.89
N LEU A 58 -15.57 -11.06 7.30
CA LEU A 58 -14.22 -10.82 7.81
C LEU A 58 -13.95 -11.58 9.12
N ARG A 59 -14.90 -11.55 10.06
CA ARG A 59 -14.80 -12.31 11.32
C ARG A 59 -14.67 -13.80 11.08
N ARG A 60 -15.53 -14.37 10.21
CA ARG A 60 -15.46 -15.80 9.87
C ARG A 60 -14.11 -16.17 9.25
N GLY A 61 -13.56 -15.33 8.34
CA GLY A 61 -12.24 -15.57 7.76
C GLY A 61 -11.10 -15.54 8.79
N ALA A 62 -11.18 -14.65 9.78
CA ALA A 62 -10.19 -14.49 10.82
C ALA A 62 -10.32 -15.50 11.98
N ALA A 63 -11.47 -16.18 12.14
CA ALA A 63 -11.75 -17.01 13.31
C ALA A 63 -10.83 -18.25 13.42
N GLU A 64 -10.50 -18.90 12.31
CA GLU A 64 -9.84 -20.21 12.28
C GLU A 64 -8.43 -20.17 11.66
N VAL A 65 -7.73 -19.05 11.82
CA VAL A 65 -6.39 -18.86 11.26
C VAL A 65 -5.39 -18.45 12.33
N ASP A 66 -4.10 -18.62 12.06
CA ASP A 66 -3.02 -18.28 12.98
C ASP A 66 -2.61 -16.80 12.90
N GLY A 67 -3.04 -16.07 11.85
CA GLY A 67 -2.75 -14.65 11.67
C GLY A 67 -3.50 -14.05 10.49
N VAL A 68 -3.59 -12.73 10.45
CA VAL A 68 -4.33 -11.98 9.42
C VAL A 68 -3.44 -10.92 8.80
N ILE A 69 -3.48 -10.81 7.46
CA ILE A 69 -2.93 -9.68 6.70
C ILE A 69 -4.09 -8.96 5.99
N HIS A 70 -4.31 -7.71 6.36
CA HIS A 70 -5.37 -6.88 5.81
C HIS A 70 -4.83 -5.91 4.76
N LEU A 71 -5.02 -6.27 3.47
CA LEU A 71 -4.58 -5.51 2.30
C LEU A 71 -5.75 -4.92 1.50
N ALA A 72 -6.98 -5.37 1.77
CA ALA A 72 -8.13 -4.89 1.02
C ALA A 72 -8.42 -3.43 1.34
N PHE A 73 -8.55 -2.61 0.30
CA PHE A 73 -8.97 -1.22 0.37
C PHE A 73 -9.74 -0.84 -0.89
N ASP A 74 -10.76 0.01 -0.75
CA ASP A 74 -11.52 0.54 -1.89
C ASP A 74 -10.82 1.79 -2.42
N HIS A 75 -10.20 1.69 -3.60
CA HIS A 75 -9.43 2.76 -4.23
C HIS A 75 -10.29 3.71 -5.09
N ASN A 76 -11.60 3.76 -4.87
CA ASN A 76 -12.42 4.82 -5.47
C ASN A 76 -12.17 6.15 -4.75
N PHE A 77 -11.22 6.94 -5.25
CA PHE A 77 -10.84 8.22 -4.63
C PHE A 77 -11.95 9.28 -4.64
N SER A 78 -13.01 9.13 -5.45
CA SER A 78 -14.18 10.02 -5.39
C SER A 78 -14.93 9.91 -4.06
N ASN A 79 -14.79 8.78 -3.35
CA ASN A 79 -15.42 8.49 -2.06
C ASN A 79 -14.38 8.21 -0.97
N PHE A 80 -13.20 8.84 -1.05
CA PHE A 80 -12.04 8.46 -0.25
C PHE A 80 -12.30 8.44 1.26
N ALA A 81 -12.98 9.45 1.82
CA ALA A 81 -13.31 9.49 3.24
C ALA A 81 -14.21 8.31 3.65
N ALA A 82 -15.28 8.04 2.89
CA ALA A 82 -16.17 6.91 3.15
C ALA A 82 -15.44 5.56 3.03
N ASN A 83 -14.49 5.44 2.11
CA ASN A 83 -13.66 4.23 1.97
C ASN A 83 -12.68 4.06 3.14
N CYS A 84 -12.17 5.12 3.73
CA CYS A 84 -11.40 5.07 4.97
C CYS A 84 -12.25 4.65 6.17
N GLU A 85 -13.51 5.09 6.24
CA GLU A 85 -14.47 4.61 7.27
C GLU A 85 -14.83 3.13 7.07
N LYS A 86 -14.99 2.68 5.81
CA LYS A 86 -15.17 1.26 5.48
C LYS A 86 -14.01 0.43 6.00
N ASP A 87 -12.78 0.86 5.73
CA ASP A 87 -11.56 0.21 6.21
C ASP A 87 -11.49 0.17 7.75
N THR A 88 -11.88 1.27 8.41
CA THR A 88 -12.00 1.31 9.88
C THR A 88 -12.93 0.22 10.42
N ARG A 89 -14.09 0.00 9.79
CA ARG A 89 -15.02 -1.07 10.19
C ARG A 89 -14.41 -2.45 9.96
N ALA A 90 -13.71 -2.65 8.85
CA ALA A 90 -13.02 -3.91 8.55
C ALA A 90 -11.93 -4.21 9.59
N VAL A 91 -11.07 -3.25 9.92
CA VAL A 91 -10.01 -3.39 10.93
C VAL A 91 -10.61 -3.75 12.30
N LYS A 92 -11.71 -3.08 12.71
CA LYS A 92 -12.40 -3.40 13.96
C LYS A 92 -13.00 -4.81 13.95
N ALA A 93 -13.59 -5.24 12.84
CA ALA A 93 -14.16 -6.57 12.71
C ALA A 93 -13.11 -7.69 12.81
N LEU A 94 -11.96 -7.49 12.15
CA LEU A 94 -10.81 -8.39 12.22
C LEU A 94 -10.23 -8.43 13.64
N GLY A 95 -10.06 -7.26 14.26
CA GLY A 95 -9.59 -7.17 15.65
C GLY A 95 -10.50 -7.91 16.65
N ALA A 96 -11.82 -7.75 16.52
CA ALA A 96 -12.79 -8.44 17.38
C ALA A 96 -12.74 -9.97 17.23
N ALA A 97 -12.39 -10.49 16.03
CA ALA A 97 -12.22 -11.94 15.83
C ALA A 97 -10.93 -12.50 16.44
N LEU A 98 -9.96 -11.64 16.74
CA LEU A 98 -8.65 -11.99 17.29
C LEU A 98 -8.55 -11.68 18.79
N ASP A 99 -9.60 -11.08 19.36
CA ASP A 99 -9.64 -10.71 20.77
C ASP A 99 -9.39 -11.91 21.68
N GLY A 100 -8.70 -11.68 22.80
CA GLY A 100 -8.31 -12.73 23.75
C GLY A 100 -7.25 -13.71 23.21
N SER A 101 -6.65 -13.46 22.05
CA SER A 101 -5.56 -14.27 21.47
C SER A 101 -4.32 -13.42 21.17
N ASN A 102 -3.16 -14.09 21.04
CA ASN A 102 -1.93 -13.41 20.59
C ASN A 102 -1.70 -13.50 19.08
N ARG A 103 -2.73 -13.87 18.31
CA ARG A 103 -2.65 -13.99 16.84
C ARG A 103 -2.39 -12.63 16.19
N PRO A 104 -1.41 -12.50 15.28
CA PRO A 104 -1.07 -11.22 14.69
C PRO A 104 -2.12 -10.75 13.69
N LEU A 105 -2.38 -9.44 13.71
CA LEU A 105 -3.10 -8.69 12.69
C LEU A 105 -2.17 -7.66 12.07
N VAL A 106 -1.81 -7.85 10.81
CA VAL A 106 -1.02 -6.88 10.04
C VAL A 106 -1.97 -6.04 9.21
N ILE A 107 -2.09 -4.75 9.53
CA ILE A 107 -2.91 -3.79 8.76
C ILE A 107 -2.06 -2.94 7.83
N THR A 108 -2.69 -2.36 6.81
CA THR A 108 -2.04 -1.54 5.78
C THR A 108 -2.38 -0.07 5.95
N SER A 109 -1.37 0.79 5.80
CA SER A 109 -1.49 2.24 5.79
C SER A 109 -0.56 2.85 4.72
N GLY A 110 -0.35 4.14 4.71
CA GLY A 110 0.57 4.84 3.82
C GLY A 110 1.71 5.53 4.56
N THR A 111 2.88 5.65 3.95
CA THR A 111 4.07 6.27 4.54
C THR A 111 3.84 7.71 5.00
N GLY A 112 2.95 8.47 4.35
CA GLY A 112 2.60 9.82 4.75
C GLY A 112 2.05 9.95 6.18
N MET A 113 1.57 8.84 6.78
CA MET A 113 1.15 8.83 8.20
C MET A 113 2.33 8.93 9.17
N GLY A 114 3.54 8.69 8.71
CA GLY A 114 4.78 8.81 9.48
C GLY A 114 5.45 10.19 9.41
N SER A 115 4.84 11.16 8.75
CA SER A 115 5.36 12.54 8.70
C SER A 115 4.85 13.35 9.90
N ALA A 116 5.76 14.03 10.59
CA ALA A 116 5.43 14.92 11.70
C ALA A 116 4.84 16.26 11.20
N ALA A 117 5.24 16.71 10.01
CA ALA A 117 4.74 17.91 9.35
C ALA A 117 4.91 17.77 7.81
N PRO A 118 4.15 18.56 7.01
CA PRO A 118 4.30 18.55 5.55
C PRO A 118 5.75 18.77 5.11
N GLY A 119 6.23 17.97 4.15
CA GLY A 119 7.60 18.04 3.62
C GLY A 119 8.71 17.47 4.52
N GLN A 120 8.39 17.00 5.71
CA GLN A 120 9.37 16.30 6.56
C GLN A 120 9.42 14.81 6.20
N LEU A 121 10.64 14.25 6.28
CA LEU A 121 10.88 12.83 6.08
C LEU A 121 9.99 12.01 7.03
N ALA A 122 9.16 11.15 6.47
CA ALA A 122 8.33 10.24 7.26
C ALA A 122 9.17 9.14 7.91
N THR A 123 8.92 8.84 9.19
CA THR A 123 9.61 7.79 9.94
C THR A 123 8.63 6.85 10.64
N GLU A 124 9.08 5.63 10.99
CA GLU A 124 8.23 4.58 11.54
C GLU A 124 7.69 4.88 12.92
N ASP A 125 8.41 5.65 13.72
CA ASP A 125 8.08 6.01 15.10
C ASP A 125 7.05 7.14 15.22
N VAL A 126 6.89 7.95 14.18
CA VAL A 126 5.88 9.01 14.17
C VAL A 126 4.49 8.42 13.97
N PHE A 127 3.57 8.79 14.86
CA PHE A 127 2.14 8.52 14.73
C PHE A 127 1.34 9.74 15.17
N ASN A 128 0.61 10.34 14.24
CA ASN A 128 -0.27 11.46 14.50
C ASN A 128 -1.73 11.02 14.35
N ALA A 129 -2.40 10.78 15.49
CA ALA A 129 -3.82 10.41 15.52
C ALA A 129 -4.75 11.51 14.96
N ASN A 130 -4.29 12.75 14.93
CA ASN A 130 -5.02 13.91 14.40
C ASN A 130 -4.56 14.31 12.98
N ASN A 131 -3.90 13.40 12.25
CA ASN A 131 -3.50 13.65 10.87
C ASN A 131 -4.76 13.96 10.03
N PRO A 132 -4.79 15.09 9.28
CA PRO A 132 -5.96 15.50 8.51
C PRO A 132 -6.27 14.57 7.32
N ASN A 133 -5.33 13.73 6.91
CA ASN A 133 -5.56 12.75 5.86
C ASN A 133 -6.54 11.66 6.36
N PRO A 134 -7.70 11.46 5.71
CA PRO A 134 -8.67 10.44 6.11
C PRO A 134 -8.09 9.02 6.25
N ARG A 135 -6.99 8.73 5.54
CA ARG A 135 -6.30 7.42 5.62
C ARG A 135 -5.74 7.12 7.01
N SER A 136 -5.55 8.14 7.86
CA SER A 136 -5.14 7.98 9.27
C SER A 136 -6.12 7.12 10.07
N ALA A 137 -7.39 7.08 9.68
CA ALA A 137 -8.46 6.34 10.37
C ALA A 137 -8.12 4.85 10.55
N SER A 138 -7.43 4.22 9.60
CA SER A 138 -6.99 2.82 9.70
C SER A 138 -5.98 2.61 10.82
N GLU A 139 -5.00 3.50 10.96
CA GLU A 139 -4.02 3.41 12.06
C GLU A 139 -4.62 3.77 13.40
N VAL A 140 -5.56 4.73 13.44
CA VAL A 140 -6.31 5.06 14.66
C VAL A 140 -7.12 3.85 15.13
N ALA A 141 -7.82 3.17 14.21
CA ALA A 141 -8.53 1.94 14.53
C ALA A 141 -7.57 0.83 15.00
N GLY A 142 -6.45 0.64 14.31
CA GLY A 142 -5.41 -0.32 14.69
C GLY A 142 -4.84 -0.04 16.08
N ALA A 143 -4.54 1.22 16.40
CA ALA A 143 -4.06 1.62 17.72
C ALA A 143 -5.10 1.37 18.82
N ALA A 144 -6.38 1.64 18.56
CA ALA A 144 -7.45 1.40 19.52
C ALA A 144 -7.62 -0.09 19.86
N ILE A 145 -7.62 -0.98 18.85
CA ILE A 145 -7.71 -2.43 19.11
C ILE A 145 -6.41 -3.00 19.71
N SER A 146 -5.25 -2.42 19.38
CA SER A 146 -3.98 -2.78 20.01
C SER A 146 -3.98 -2.41 21.51
N ALA A 147 -4.51 -1.23 21.86
CA ALA A 147 -4.68 -0.83 23.25
C ALA A 147 -5.67 -1.74 24.03
N ALA A 148 -6.58 -2.41 23.33
CA ALA A 148 -7.47 -3.42 23.89
C ALA A 148 -6.84 -4.83 23.99
N GLY A 149 -5.57 -4.99 23.60
CA GLY A 149 -4.81 -6.24 23.77
C GLY A 149 -4.63 -7.08 22.51
N VAL A 150 -5.15 -6.66 21.36
CA VAL A 150 -4.95 -7.38 20.09
C VAL A 150 -3.53 -7.12 19.55
N ASN A 151 -2.86 -8.16 19.07
CA ASN A 151 -1.52 -8.05 18.49
C ASN A 151 -1.58 -7.42 17.09
N VAL A 152 -1.52 -6.09 17.00
CA VAL A 152 -1.60 -5.33 15.75
C VAL A 152 -0.25 -4.77 15.36
N SER A 153 0.16 -4.96 14.11
CA SER A 153 1.27 -4.26 13.46
C SER A 153 0.78 -3.52 12.22
N VAL A 154 1.47 -2.45 11.83
CA VAL A 154 1.11 -1.63 10.67
C VAL A 154 2.23 -1.70 9.63
N VAL A 155 1.90 -1.98 8.38
CA VAL A 155 2.79 -1.77 7.23
C VAL A 155 2.33 -0.53 6.47
N ARG A 156 3.21 0.46 6.36
CA ARG A 156 3.00 1.69 5.61
C ARG A 156 3.63 1.57 4.23
N LEU A 157 2.80 1.75 3.21
CA LEU A 157 3.17 1.58 1.81
C LEU A 157 3.61 2.90 1.17
N PRO A 158 4.69 2.88 0.38
CA PRO A 158 5.09 3.93 -0.58
C PRO A 158 4.38 3.75 -1.93
N GLN A 159 4.95 4.26 -3.02
CA GLN A 159 4.59 3.87 -4.38
C GLN A 159 5.07 2.43 -4.62
N VAL A 160 4.14 1.48 -4.48
CA VAL A 160 4.44 0.06 -4.75
C VAL A 160 4.34 -0.19 -6.24
N HIS A 161 5.40 -0.77 -6.83
CA HIS A 161 5.53 -0.84 -8.28
C HIS A 161 6.04 -2.19 -8.81
N ASN A 162 5.80 -2.40 -10.07
CA ASN A 162 6.48 -3.30 -11.00
C ASN A 162 6.30 -2.73 -12.42
N THR A 163 6.69 -3.49 -13.44
CA THR A 163 6.55 -3.08 -14.85
C THR A 163 5.10 -2.97 -15.35
N VAL A 164 4.08 -3.26 -14.53
CA VAL A 164 2.66 -3.23 -14.93
C VAL A 164 1.87 -2.18 -14.15
N LYS A 165 2.18 -1.98 -12.86
CA LYS A 165 1.44 -1.10 -11.97
C LYS A 165 2.37 -0.38 -10.98
N GLN A 166 2.12 0.92 -10.68
CA GLN A 166 3.06 1.76 -9.95
C GLN A 166 2.37 2.73 -8.97
N GLY A 167 1.42 2.26 -8.19
CA GLY A 167 0.73 3.10 -7.21
C GLY A 167 0.08 4.34 -7.85
N LEU A 168 0.34 5.54 -7.31
CA LEU A 168 -0.17 6.81 -7.86
C LEU A 168 0.51 7.23 -9.18
N VAL A 169 1.61 6.60 -9.56
CA VAL A 169 2.27 6.84 -10.86
C VAL A 169 1.43 6.26 -12.01
N THR A 170 0.69 5.17 -11.78
CA THR A 170 -0.22 4.62 -12.80
C THR A 170 -1.25 5.65 -13.29
N PRO A 171 -2.04 6.33 -12.44
CA PRO A 171 -2.94 7.40 -12.91
C PRO A 171 -2.22 8.62 -13.48
N LEU A 172 -0.95 8.90 -13.13
CA LEU A 172 -0.16 9.91 -13.82
C LEU A 172 0.15 9.51 -15.26
N ILE A 173 0.43 8.25 -15.53
CA ILE A 173 0.63 7.71 -16.87
C ILE A 173 -0.65 7.86 -17.70
N GLU A 174 -1.80 7.51 -17.12
CA GLU A 174 -3.10 7.63 -17.78
C GLU A 174 -3.42 9.10 -18.10
N LEU A 175 -3.19 10.01 -17.16
CA LEU A 175 -3.37 11.45 -17.34
C LEU A 175 -2.45 11.99 -18.44
N THR A 176 -1.19 11.58 -18.45
CA THR A 176 -0.21 11.97 -19.48
C THR A 176 -0.66 11.54 -20.86
N ARG A 177 -1.23 10.33 -20.99
CA ARG A 177 -1.81 9.83 -22.26
C ARG A 177 -2.97 10.70 -22.73
N GLN A 178 -3.88 11.02 -21.82
CA GLN A 178 -5.07 11.79 -22.13
C GLN A 178 -4.71 13.23 -22.57
N LYS A 179 -3.69 13.83 -21.94
CA LYS A 179 -3.30 15.22 -22.18
C LYS A 179 -2.21 15.38 -23.26
N GLY A 180 -1.53 14.30 -23.63
CA GLY A 180 -0.40 14.34 -24.57
C GLY A 180 0.83 15.07 -24.04
N VAL A 181 0.94 15.25 -22.72
CA VAL A 181 2.05 15.94 -22.05
C VAL A 181 2.25 15.39 -20.66
N SER A 182 3.47 15.12 -20.27
CA SER A 182 3.87 14.77 -18.91
C SER A 182 4.24 16.05 -18.14
N ALA A 183 3.94 16.09 -16.84
CA ALA A 183 4.15 17.31 -16.06
C ALA A 183 4.65 17.03 -14.65
N TYR A 184 5.37 18.01 -14.10
CA TYR A 184 5.74 18.09 -12.69
C TYR A 184 5.53 19.53 -12.17
N VAL A 185 5.49 19.71 -10.84
CA VAL A 185 5.23 21.01 -10.21
C VAL A 185 6.54 21.70 -9.87
N GLY A 186 6.64 23.00 -10.16
CA GLY A 186 7.82 23.81 -9.86
C GLY A 186 9.09 23.29 -10.52
N ASP A 187 10.11 23.01 -9.74
CA ASP A 187 11.38 22.40 -10.20
C ASP A 187 11.34 20.85 -10.23
N GLY A 188 10.27 20.24 -9.70
CA GLY A 188 10.09 18.80 -9.63
C GLY A 188 10.99 18.10 -8.62
N SER A 189 11.54 18.83 -7.65
CA SER A 189 12.42 18.29 -6.60
C SER A 189 11.68 17.55 -5.50
N ASN A 190 10.36 17.71 -5.40
CA ASN A 190 9.53 16.94 -4.49
C ASN A 190 9.59 15.45 -4.82
N ARG A 191 9.61 14.60 -3.77
CA ARG A 191 9.97 13.17 -3.91
C ARG A 191 8.86 12.26 -3.45
N TRP A 192 8.74 11.12 -4.12
CA TRP A 192 7.83 10.05 -3.73
C TRP A 192 8.63 8.78 -3.39
N PRO A 193 8.41 8.18 -2.20
CA PRO A 193 9.09 6.94 -1.82
C PRO A 193 8.54 5.77 -2.64
N ALA A 194 9.38 4.77 -2.87
CA ALA A 194 9.00 3.64 -3.72
C ALA A 194 9.53 2.30 -3.21
N ALA A 195 8.88 1.21 -3.61
CA ALA A 195 9.37 -0.14 -3.42
C ALA A 195 8.76 -1.12 -4.42
N HIS A 196 9.58 -2.04 -4.91
CA HIS A 196 9.12 -3.11 -5.78
C HIS A 196 8.16 -4.07 -5.04
N VAL A 197 7.10 -4.52 -5.71
CA VAL A 197 6.02 -5.31 -5.09
C VAL A 197 6.48 -6.60 -4.41
N LEU A 198 7.54 -7.25 -4.91
CA LEU A 198 8.08 -8.47 -4.30
C LEU A 198 8.82 -8.18 -2.99
N ASP A 199 9.49 -7.04 -2.87
CA ASP A 199 10.10 -6.62 -1.61
C ASP A 199 9.04 -6.27 -0.57
N VAL A 200 7.96 -5.63 -1.01
CA VAL A 200 6.79 -5.35 -0.15
C VAL A 200 6.14 -6.65 0.33
N ALA A 201 5.94 -7.62 -0.56
CA ALA A 201 5.39 -8.93 -0.19
C ALA A 201 6.24 -9.63 0.88
N ARG A 202 7.58 -9.64 0.69
CA ARG A 202 8.52 -10.17 1.67
C ARG A 202 8.43 -9.44 3.02
N LEU A 203 8.26 -8.12 3.01
CA LEU A 203 8.08 -7.36 4.23
C LEU A 203 6.83 -7.79 5.00
N TYR A 204 5.68 -7.95 4.32
CA TYR A 204 4.45 -8.42 4.98
C TYR A 204 4.64 -9.77 5.66
N ARG A 205 5.34 -10.71 5.03
CA ARG A 205 5.67 -12.01 5.65
C ARG A 205 6.54 -11.83 6.89
N LEU A 206 7.62 -11.05 6.80
CA LEU A 206 8.51 -10.80 7.94
C LEU A 206 7.80 -10.12 9.12
N VAL A 207 6.90 -9.17 8.85
CA VAL A 207 6.08 -8.52 9.89
C VAL A 207 5.14 -9.51 10.55
N LEU A 208 4.45 -10.35 9.75
CA LEU A 208 3.58 -11.41 10.26
C LEU A 208 4.32 -12.39 11.16
N GLU A 209 5.49 -12.83 10.74
CA GLU A 209 6.34 -13.80 11.48
C GLU A 209 6.94 -13.17 12.75
N LYS A 210 7.25 -11.86 12.72
CA LYS A 210 7.83 -11.12 13.86
C LYS A 210 6.84 -10.96 15.02
N GLN A 211 5.55 -10.78 14.74
CA GLN A 211 4.46 -10.66 15.72
C GLN A 211 4.71 -9.58 16.79
N GLU A 212 5.30 -8.45 16.41
CA GLU A 212 5.64 -7.36 17.33
C GLU A 212 4.49 -6.35 17.44
N ALA A 213 3.65 -6.52 18.46
CA ALA A 213 2.48 -5.69 18.69
C ALA A 213 2.81 -4.19 18.81
N GLY A 214 1.96 -3.35 18.23
CA GLY A 214 2.09 -1.89 18.25
C GLY A 214 3.13 -1.33 17.29
N SER A 215 3.88 -2.18 16.59
CA SER A 215 4.96 -1.76 15.69
C SER A 215 4.44 -1.23 14.36
N ARG A 216 5.16 -0.25 13.81
CA ARG A 216 4.97 0.30 12.47
C ARG A 216 6.21 0.03 11.63
N TYR A 217 6.00 -0.34 10.37
CA TYR A 217 7.04 -0.67 9.42
C TYR A 217 6.81 0.08 8.12
N HIS A 218 7.86 0.63 7.54
CA HIS A 218 7.82 1.30 6.24
C HIS A 218 8.35 0.37 5.14
N ALA A 219 7.51 0.07 4.15
CA ALA A 219 7.89 -0.76 3.00
C ALA A 219 8.66 0.07 1.95
N VAL A 220 9.69 0.79 2.37
CA VAL A 220 10.41 1.76 1.54
C VAL A 220 11.77 1.22 1.11
N ALA A 221 11.95 1.01 -0.20
CA ALA A 221 13.23 0.65 -0.81
C ALA A 221 14.02 1.90 -1.23
N GLU A 222 13.33 2.86 -1.85
CA GLU A 222 13.83 4.17 -2.26
C GLU A 222 13.15 5.25 -1.41
N GLU A 223 13.91 6.03 -0.66
CA GLU A 223 13.37 7.03 0.28
C GLU A 223 12.60 8.15 -0.42
N GLY A 224 12.93 8.43 -1.69
CA GLY A 224 12.23 9.43 -2.48
C GLY A 224 12.77 9.55 -3.89
N VAL A 225 11.94 9.25 -4.88
CA VAL A 225 12.21 9.44 -6.31
C VAL A 225 11.67 10.82 -6.70
N PRO A 226 12.49 11.72 -7.31
CA PRO A 226 12.05 13.05 -7.70
C PRO A 226 10.89 13.03 -8.69
N ALA A 227 9.89 13.89 -8.49
CA ALA A 227 8.72 13.97 -9.38
C ALA A 227 9.11 14.29 -10.82
N ARG A 228 10.17 15.09 -11.01
CA ARG A 228 10.74 15.38 -12.34
C ARG A 228 11.22 14.11 -13.03
N GLU A 229 11.99 13.25 -12.35
CA GLU A 229 12.50 12.01 -12.92
C GLU A 229 11.37 11.05 -13.32
N ILE A 230 10.33 10.97 -12.48
CA ILE A 230 9.11 10.19 -12.78
C ILE A 230 8.44 10.73 -14.05
N ALA A 231 8.23 12.05 -14.12
CA ALA A 231 7.60 12.69 -15.28
C ALA A 231 8.42 12.50 -16.56
N GLU A 232 9.75 12.62 -16.49
CA GLU A 232 10.65 12.40 -17.61
C GLU A 232 10.64 10.92 -18.07
N ALA A 233 10.60 9.96 -17.15
CA ALA A 233 10.49 8.53 -17.49
C ALA A 233 9.16 8.22 -18.21
N ILE A 234 8.04 8.75 -17.71
CA ILE A 234 6.74 8.63 -18.37
C ILE A 234 6.76 9.24 -19.77
N ALA A 235 7.30 10.45 -19.89
CA ALA A 235 7.40 11.15 -21.17
C ALA A 235 8.22 10.40 -22.21
N ARG A 236 9.36 9.84 -21.82
CA ARG A 236 10.16 8.99 -22.70
C ARG A 236 9.38 7.76 -23.20
N GLY A 237 8.68 7.09 -22.28
CA GLY A 237 7.89 5.91 -22.62
C GLY A 237 6.72 6.20 -23.58
N LEU A 238 6.00 7.30 -23.34
CA LEU A 238 4.86 7.73 -24.15
C LEU A 238 5.23 8.58 -25.37
N LYS A 239 6.49 9.02 -25.47
CA LYS A 239 7.02 9.91 -26.53
C LYS A 239 6.29 11.24 -26.60
N VAL A 240 6.06 11.85 -25.44
CA VAL A 240 5.40 13.16 -25.27
C VAL A 240 6.35 14.17 -24.64
N PRO A 241 6.08 15.49 -24.77
CA PRO A 241 6.86 16.51 -24.08
C PRO A 241 6.69 16.47 -22.55
N VAL A 242 7.67 17.05 -21.83
CA VAL A 242 7.62 17.30 -20.40
C VAL A 242 7.51 18.77 -20.14
N VAL A 243 6.67 19.19 -19.19
CA VAL A 243 6.51 20.60 -18.77
C VAL A 243 6.60 20.74 -17.26
N ALA A 244 7.20 21.86 -16.83
CA ALA A 244 7.09 22.32 -15.45
C ALA A 244 5.83 23.17 -15.31
N LEU A 245 5.02 22.91 -14.29
CA LEU A 245 3.80 23.67 -14.01
C LEU A 245 4.03 24.60 -12.82
N SER A 246 3.45 25.80 -12.89
CA SER A 246 3.31 26.67 -11.74
C SER A 246 2.24 26.16 -10.79
N GLU A 247 2.21 26.64 -9.54
CA GLU A 247 1.21 26.24 -8.54
C GLU A 247 -0.23 26.48 -9.01
N ASP A 248 -0.46 27.55 -9.78
CA ASP A 248 -1.77 27.91 -10.31
C ASP A 248 -2.31 26.92 -11.34
N GLU A 249 -1.43 26.19 -12.03
CA GLU A 249 -1.77 25.25 -13.09
C GLU A 249 -2.02 23.82 -12.54
N VAL A 250 -1.58 23.54 -11.32
CA VAL A 250 -1.60 22.18 -10.72
C VAL A 250 -3.00 21.59 -10.70
N ALA A 251 -3.98 22.34 -10.20
CA ALA A 251 -5.36 21.83 -10.06
C ALA A 251 -6.00 21.54 -11.43
N ALA A 252 -5.80 22.41 -12.42
CA ALA A 252 -6.34 22.23 -13.77
C ALA A 252 -5.67 21.07 -14.53
N HIS A 253 -4.39 20.82 -14.27
CA HIS A 253 -3.66 19.74 -14.92
C HIS A 253 -3.92 18.39 -14.24
N PHE A 254 -3.70 18.28 -12.93
CA PHE A 254 -3.69 17.03 -12.19
C PHE A 254 -5.06 16.59 -11.66
N GLY A 255 -6.08 17.47 -11.64
CA GLY A 255 -7.40 17.14 -11.08
C GLY A 255 -7.28 16.65 -9.64
N TRP A 256 -7.83 15.48 -9.31
CA TRP A 256 -7.77 14.92 -7.97
C TRP A 256 -6.32 14.58 -7.51
N LEU A 257 -5.42 14.29 -8.45
CA LEU A 257 -3.99 14.04 -8.13
C LEU A 257 -3.27 15.30 -7.66
N SER A 258 -3.84 16.51 -7.85
CA SER A 258 -3.26 17.78 -7.39
C SER A 258 -2.94 17.78 -5.89
N THR A 259 -3.71 17.02 -5.09
CA THR A 259 -3.48 16.85 -3.65
C THR A 259 -2.10 16.22 -3.36
N PHE A 260 -1.53 15.47 -4.30
CA PHE A 260 -0.26 14.73 -4.11
C PHE A 260 0.88 15.26 -4.98
N ALA A 261 0.58 15.81 -6.15
CA ALA A 261 1.54 16.09 -7.22
C ALA A 261 2.70 16.99 -6.78
N GLY A 262 2.46 17.99 -5.93
CA GLY A 262 3.48 18.91 -5.43
C GLY A 262 4.06 18.54 -4.06
N LEU A 263 3.61 17.45 -3.41
CA LEU A 263 4.06 17.10 -2.07
C LEU A 263 5.36 16.30 -2.08
N ASP A 264 6.31 16.67 -1.22
CA ASP A 264 7.41 15.78 -0.84
C ASP A 264 6.84 14.76 0.17
N LEU A 265 6.82 13.50 -0.24
CA LEU A 265 6.30 12.37 0.53
C LEU A 265 7.43 11.42 0.98
N SER A 266 8.68 11.88 0.92
CA SER A 266 9.84 11.05 1.23
C SER A 266 9.70 10.35 2.59
N ALA A 267 10.18 9.10 2.66
CA ALA A 267 10.02 8.26 3.84
C ALA A 267 11.23 7.35 4.04
N SER A 268 11.66 7.21 5.29
CA SER A 268 12.74 6.30 5.69
C SER A 268 12.20 4.90 5.99
N SER A 269 13.05 3.88 5.87
CA SER A 269 12.81 2.51 6.34
C SER A 269 13.95 1.99 7.22
N VAL A 270 14.75 2.89 7.79
CA VAL A 270 15.95 2.52 8.59
C VAL A 270 15.59 1.62 9.75
N GLN A 271 14.52 1.91 10.49
CA GLN A 271 14.07 1.10 11.62
C GLN A 271 13.51 -0.25 11.14
N THR A 272 12.72 -0.26 10.06
CA THR A 272 12.18 -1.47 9.45
C THR A 272 13.29 -2.43 9.04
N ARG A 273 14.29 -1.93 8.31
CA ARG A 273 15.47 -2.71 7.88
C ARG A 273 16.22 -3.30 9.07
N LYS A 274 16.44 -2.51 10.12
CA LYS A 274 17.13 -2.95 11.33
C LYS A 274 16.36 -4.01 12.12
N ARG A 275 15.03 -3.81 12.30
CA ARG A 275 14.19 -4.68 13.15
C ARG A 275 13.91 -6.05 12.50
N LEU A 276 13.76 -6.06 11.18
CA LEU A 276 13.35 -7.24 10.41
C LEU A 276 14.48 -7.83 9.56
N GLU A 277 15.67 -7.22 9.57
CA GLU A 277 16.76 -7.53 8.63
C GLU A 277 16.29 -7.49 7.17
N TRP A 278 15.24 -6.68 6.91
CA TRP A 278 14.66 -6.57 5.60
C TRP A 278 15.61 -5.86 4.62
N ARG A 279 15.90 -6.52 3.51
CA ARG A 279 16.80 -6.03 2.45
C ARG A 279 16.04 -6.03 1.14
N PRO A 280 15.51 -4.90 0.68
CA PRO A 280 14.89 -4.80 -0.64
C PRO A 280 15.97 -5.01 -1.71
N THR A 281 15.65 -5.80 -2.73
CA THR A 281 16.56 -6.19 -3.83
C THR A 281 15.90 -6.05 -5.20
N GLY A 282 14.64 -5.67 -5.25
CA GLY A 282 13.92 -5.42 -6.49
C GLY A 282 14.45 -4.18 -7.23
N PRO A 283 14.09 -4.02 -8.50
CA PRO A 283 14.42 -2.84 -9.28
C PRO A 283 13.80 -1.58 -8.65
N GLY A 284 14.41 -0.41 -8.93
CA GLY A 284 13.83 0.89 -8.56
C GLY A 284 12.68 1.28 -9.48
N LEU A 285 11.90 2.29 -9.05
CA LEU A 285 10.71 2.76 -9.77
C LEU A 285 11.02 3.18 -11.20
N ILE A 286 12.09 3.95 -11.40
CA ILE A 286 12.46 4.42 -12.75
C ILE A 286 12.86 3.24 -13.65
N ALA A 287 13.58 2.26 -13.13
CA ALA A 287 13.96 1.07 -13.88
C ALA A 287 12.72 0.26 -14.34
N ASP A 288 11.71 0.11 -13.48
CA ASP A 288 10.45 -0.53 -13.86
C ASP A 288 9.69 0.26 -14.92
N LEU A 289 9.62 1.60 -14.78
CA LEU A 289 9.02 2.47 -15.79
C LEU A 289 9.72 2.33 -17.15
N GLU A 290 11.05 2.26 -17.19
CA GLU A 290 11.80 2.07 -18.42
C GLU A 290 11.56 0.71 -19.09
N GLN A 291 11.20 -0.31 -18.31
CA GLN A 291 10.92 -1.66 -18.79
C GLN A 291 9.42 -1.90 -19.08
N MET A 292 8.56 -0.92 -18.89
CA MET A 292 7.13 -1.05 -19.19
C MET A 292 6.85 -1.30 -20.68
N HIS A 293 5.81 -2.09 -20.94
CA HIS A 293 5.24 -2.23 -22.28
C HIS A 293 4.25 -1.09 -22.57
N TRP A 294 4.75 0.06 -22.94
CA TRP A 294 3.99 1.30 -23.10
C TRP A 294 2.85 1.25 -24.13
N ALA A 295 2.88 0.30 -25.07
CA ALA A 295 1.81 0.11 -26.05
C ALA A 295 0.50 -0.44 -25.43
N ASN A 296 0.58 -1.12 -24.28
CA ASN A 296 -0.53 -1.82 -23.62
C ASN A 296 -0.81 -1.31 -22.19
N ALA A 297 -0.05 -0.36 -21.73
CA ALA A 297 -0.16 0.15 -20.39
C ALA A 297 -1.21 1.28 -20.29
#